data_e3f3d1e8d8a53d27ad4a59a0eae861dc
#
_entry.id   e3f3d1e8d8a53d27ad4a59a0eae861dc
#
_cell.length_a   1.000
_cell.length_b   1.000
_cell.length_c   1.000
_cell.angle_alpha   90.00
_cell.angle_beta   90.00
_cell.angle_gamma   90.00
#
_symmetry.space_group_name_H-M   'P 1'
#
loop_
_entity.id
_entity.type
_entity.pdbx_description
1 polymer ?
#
loop_
_entity_poly.entity_id
_entity_poly.type
_entity_poly.pdbx_seq_one_letter_code
_entity_poly.pdbx_strand_id
1 'polypeptide(L)'
;MKTNDNSPSSAGLNQGHSEGQQDSLFDLTPDNDDLAAATNASTGGHSVAGSFMPLAAKMRPRTLADYVGQQHILGGDSPLAQSIEQGHCHSLIFWGPPGSGKTTLAEIIAQHANAEIERVSAVTSGIKEIRSAIEKAKLRAQGEGTNKRRTVLFVDEVHRFNKSQQDAFLPHIEDGTIIFIGATTENPAFELNQALLSRARLYTLKKLTRDDLAQVLQRALSLCEAEQQLSIKLSKDAKQSLLNRSDGDARRLLNLLENCLDSTSTTHVNKPATQQGELEASGDVKTITVELIAQVAGSKIALYDKGGDAFYDLISAFHKSVRGSSPDAALYWYARILTAGGDALYVARRLLAIASEDIGNADPRAMQLAINAWDTFHRVGPSEGERAIAQATVYMALAPKSNAVYQAFTKAKILAQQTCDLDVPIHLKNATSSITKDLGHGSEYRYAHDEVNAYAAGENYFPEALAKGDSSHTCLYQPTERGLEKKLKEKLDYLNQLDRNSHDQRY
;
A
#
# COMPACT_ATOMS: atom_id res chain seq x y z
N MET A 1 59.45 -19.56 -28.15
CA MET A 1 60.54 -18.57 -28.35
C MET A 1 60.28 -17.46 -27.37
N LYS A 2 61.15 -17.43 -26.33
CA LYS A 2 61.67 -16.29 -25.55
C LYS A 2 60.66 -15.27 -25.03
N THR A 3 60.22 -15.29 -23.73
CA THR A 3 60.92 -14.74 -22.55
C THR A 3 61.24 -13.27 -22.65
N ASN A 4 60.63 -12.45 -21.76
CA ASN A 4 61.32 -11.76 -20.70
C ASN A 4 60.36 -10.93 -19.82
N ASP A 5 60.42 -11.26 -18.57
CA ASP A 5 60.40 -10.51 -17.34
C ASP A 5 61.04 -9.12 -17.41
N ASN A 6 60.44 -8.17 -16.65
CA ASN A 6 61.20 -7.32 -15.73
C ASN A 6 60.27 -6.42 -14.88
N SER A 7 60.23 -6.73 -13.61
CA SER A 7 60.06 -5.71 -12.57
C SER A 7 61.44 -5.18 -12.17
N PRO A 8 61.57 -3.93 -11.66
CA PRO A 8 61.95 -3.76 -10.27
C PRO A 8 61.27 -2.58 -9.55
N SER A 9 60.85 -2.76 -8.33
CA SER A 9 61.44 -2.43 -7.02
C SER A 9 61.57 -0.93 -6.69
N SER A 10 60.80 -0.58 -5.66
CA SER A 10 61.08 0.25 -4.49
C SER A 10 61.90 1.56 -4.60
N ALA A 11 61.30 2.64 -4.13
CA ALA A 11 61.88 3.56 -3.16
C ALA A 11 60.79 4.51 -2.61
N GLY A 12 60.68 4.55 -1.32
CA GLY A 12 59.84 5.47 -0.59
C GLY A 12 60.50 6.84 -0.45
N LEU A 13 59.69 7.80 -0.16
CA LEU A 13 60.05 8.97 0.63
C LEU A 13 58.80 9.61 1.24
N ASN A 14 58.95 9.96 2.43
CA ASN A 14 58.14 10.46 3.51
C ASN A 14 57.68 11.92 3.30
N GLN A 15 56.66 12.29 4.05
CA GLN A 15 56.33 13.60 4.64
C GLN A 15 55.33 14.53 3.89
N GLY A 16 54.32 14.87 4.68
CA GLY A 16 53.59 16.11 4.55
C GLY A 16 52.17 16.07 5.09
N HIS A 17 51.99 16.26 6.41
CA HIS A 17 50.72 16.58 7.07
C HIS A 17 50.04 17.80 6.45
N SER A 18 48.73 17.71 6.19
CA SER A 18 47.79 18.81 6.46
C SER A 18 46.40 18.21 6.71
N GLU A 19 46.04 18.15 7.98
CA GLU A 19 44.70 17.94 8.46
C GLU A 19 43.81 19.14 8.02
N GLY A 20 42.84 18.87 7.24
CA GLY A 20 41.70 19.77 6.97
C GLY A 20 40.51 19.35 7.79
N GLN A 21 40.27 20.06 8.88
CA GLN A 21 39.07 19.98 9.69
C GLN A 21 37.86 20.25 8.81
N GLN A 22 36.96 19.28 8.71
CA GLN A 22 35.56 19.50 8.35
C GLN A 22 34.78 19.61 9.64
N ASP A 23 34.37 20.84 9.96
CA ASP A 23 33.41 21.16 11.02
C ASP A 23 32.07 20.49 10.74
N SER A 24 31.72 19.52 11.56
CA SER A 24 30.37 18.96 11.61
C SER A 24 29.49 19.88 12.45
N LEU A 25 28.51 20.47 11.82
CA LEU A 25 27.58 21.48 12.38
C LEU A 25 26.33 20.82 13.03
N PHE A 26 26.44 19.70 13.70
CA PHE A 26 25.33 19.08 14.45
C PHE A 26 25.83 18.27 15.64
N ASP A 27 26.32 18.96 16.66
CA ASP A 27 26.44 18.40 18.02
C ASP A 27 26.00 19.47 19.03
N LEU A 28 24.71 19.46 19.34
CA LEU A 28 24.15 20.12 20.53
C LEU A 28 23.34 19.07 21.31
N THR A 29 24.06 18.29 22.13
CA THR A 29 23.47 17.64 23.29
C THR A 29 23.61 18.57 24.48
N PRO A 30 22.51 18.95 25.18
CA PRO A 30 22.64 19.62 26.47
C PRO A 30 22.89 18.57 27.55
N ASP A 31 23.92 18.81 28.36
CA ASP A 31 24.25 18.07 29.57
C ASP A 31 23.08 18.09 30.55
N ASN A 32 22.71 16.91 31.04
CA ASN A 32 21.80 16.66 32.13
C ASN A 32 22.56 16.72 33.48
N ASP A 33 22.77 17.92 34.02
CA ASP A 33 23.10 18.06 35.45
C ASP A 33 22.77 19.49 35.93
N ASP A 34 21.48 19.83 36.02
CA ASP A 34 20.99 20.97 36.85
C ASP A 34 19.44 20.98 36.93
N LEU A 35 18.87 19.95 37.57
CA LEU A 35 17.45 19.95 37.94
C LEU A 35 17.21 19.27 39.30
N ALA A 36 17.92 19.76 40.28
CA ALA A 36 17.63 19.43 41.70
C ALA A 36 17.78 20.63 42.57
N ALA A 37 16.93 21.66 42.45
CA ALA A 37 16.64 22.61 43.50
C ALA A 37 15.57 23.64 43.05
N ALA A 38 14.29 23.29 43.14
CA ALA A 38 13.21 24.28 43.36
C ALA A 38 11.89 23.56 43.68
N THR A 39 11.81 22.98 44.85
CA THR A 39 10.53 22.76 45.52
C THR A 39 10.21 23.96 46.42
N ASN A 40 8.96 24.43 46.30
CA ASN A 40 8.27 25.39 47.18
C ASN A 40 8.27 26.85 46.72
N ALA A 41 7.24 27.21 45.94
CA ALA A 41 6.47 28.42 46.21
C ALA A 41 5.10 28.31 45.49
N SER A 42 4.07 28.06 46.27
CA SER A 42 2.67 28.25 45.90
C SER A 42 2.40 29.70 45.54
N THR A 43 1.86 29.93 44.34
CA THR A 43 0.80 30.93 44.07
C THR A 43 0.45 30.91 42.58
N GLY A 44 -0.83 30.70 42.26
CA GLY A 44 -1.61 31.18 41.13
C GLY A 44 -0.92 31.39 39.78
N GLY A 45 -0.63 30.32 39.02
CA GLY A 45 -0.22 30.43 37.65
C GLY A 45 -1.20 29.66 36.74
N HIS A 46 -1.97 30.38 35.94
CA HIS A 46 -2.77 29.82 34.87
C HIS A 46 -1.85 28.98 33.97
N SER A 47 -2.16 27.70 33.83
CA SER A 47 -1.39 26.78 32.97
C SER A 47 -1.50 27.20 31.48
N VAL A 48 -0.41 27.75 30.95
CA VAL A 48 -0.25 28.14 29.56
C VAL A 48 -0.17 26.91 28.60
N ALA A 49 -0.34 25.71 29.14
CA ALA A 49 -0.26 24.45 28.35
C ALA A 49 -1.46 24.18 27.41
N GLY A 50 -2.53 25.01 27.47
CA GLY A 50 -3.72 24.85 26.61
C GLY A 50 -3.67 25.61 25.27
N SER A 51 -2.71 26.52 25.08
CA SER A 51 -2.74 27.50 23.97
C SER A 51 -2.24 27.01 22.63
N PHE A 52 -1.53 25.85 22.54
CA PHE A 52 -0.91 25.37 21.30
C PHE A 52 -1.39 24.01 20.81
N MET A 53 -2.50 23.48 21.36
CA MET A 53 -3.02 22.20 20.90
C MET A 53 -3.76 22.37 19.57
N PRO A 54 -3.38 21.62 18.48
CA PRO A 54 -4.05 21.69 17.20
C PRO A 54 -5.55 21.38 17.31
N LEU A 55 -6.36 22.02 16.47
CA LEU A 55 -7.83 21.84 16.46
C LEU A 55 -8.23 20.38 16.30
N ALA A 56 -7.54 19.64 15.43
CA ALA A 56 -7.76 18.21 15.22
C ALA A 56 -7.53 17.36 16.50
N ALA A 57 -6.66 17.77 17.40
CA ALA A 57 -6.44 17.10 18.69
C ALA A 57 -7.50 17.49 19.71
N LYS A 58 -7.90 18.77 19.77
CA LYS A 58 -8.97 19.27 20.64
C LYS A 58 -10.33 18.63 20.32
N MET A 59 -10.61 18.46 19.02
CA MET A 59 -11.87 17.91 18.51
C MET A 59 -11.94 16.38 18.55
N ARG A 60 -10.92 15.70 19.08
CA ARG A 60 -10.92 14.24 19.14
C ARG A 60 -12.04 13.72 20.03
N PRO A 61 -13.00 12.92 19.52
CA PRO A 61 -14.07 12.33 20.30
C PRO A 61 -13.55 11.52 21.48
N ARG A 62 -14.20 11.65 22.64
CA ARG A 62 -13.87 10.90 23.87
C ARG A 62 -14.91 9.82 24.18
N THR A 63 -16.10 9.92 23.61
CA THR A 63 -17.19 8.96 23.79
C THR A 63 -17.72 8.48 22.44
N LEU A 64 -18.43 7.35 22.42
CA LEU A 64 -19.11 6.87 21.22
C LEU A 64 -20.18 7.85 20.72
N ALA A 65 -20.84 8.57 21.62
CA ALA A 65 -21.86 9.57 21.28
C ALA A 65 -21.26 10.77 20.50
N ASP A 66 -20.00 11.10 20.75
CA ASP A 66 -19.28 12.14 20.03
C ASP A 66 -18.67 11.65 18.72
N TYR A 67 -18.57 10.34 18.54
CA TYR A 67 -17.94 9.73 17.37
C TYR A 67 -18.87 9.81 16.16
N VAL A 68 -18.42 10.47 15.09
CA VAL A 68 -19.22 10.71 13.88
C VAL A 68 -18.87 9.69 12.80
N GLY A 69 -19.91 9.17 12.14
CA GLY A 69 -19.77 8.25 11.02
C GLY A 69 -19.66 6.79 11.43
N GLN A 70 -19.22 5.94 10.51
CA GLN A 70 -19.00 4.49 10.66
C GLN A 70 -20.26 3.71 11.12
N GLN A 71 -21.45 4.16 10.74
CA GLN A 71 -22.72 3.55 11.15
C GLN A 71 -22.85 2.07 10.82
N HIS A 72 -22.12 1.58 9.80
CA HIS A 72 -22.12 0.17 9.40
C HIS A 72 -21.42 -0.76 10.40
N ILE A 73 -20.56 -0.24 11.29
CA ILE A 73 -19.89 -1.01 12.35
C ILE A 73 -20.25 -0.55 13.76
N LEU A 74 -20.81 0.66 13.91
CA LEU A 74 -21.16 1.25 15.20
C LEU A 74 -22.66 1.54 15.34
N GLY A 75 -23.45 1.42 14.27
CA GLY A 75 -24.88 1.74 14.28
C GLY A 75 -25.72 0.61 14.85
N GLY A 76 -26.80 0.99 15.57
CA GLY A 76 -27.80 0.07 16.07
C GLY A 76 -27.25 -1.04 16.96
N ASP A 77 -27.72 -2.27 16.71
CA ASP A 77 -27.30 -3.47 17.45
C ASP A 77 -26.01 -4.11 16.91
N SER A 78 -25.08 -3.31 16.38
CA SER A 78 -23.84 -3.87 15.83
C SER A 78 -23.03 -4.59 16.94
N PRO A 79 -22.42 -5.75 16.63
CA PRO A 79 -21.65 -6.50 17.64
C PRO A 79 -20.49 -5.72 18.25
N LEU A 80 -19.90 -4.79 17.49
CA LEU A 80 -18.82 -3.94 18.00
C LEU A 80 -19.34 -2.89 18.98
N ALA A 81 -20.44 -2.20 18.66
CA ALA A 81 -21.04 -1.20 19.54
C ALA A 81 -21.46 -1.83 20.86
N GLN A 82 -22.20 -2.95 20.83
CA GLN A 82 -22.58 -3.70 22.04
C GLN A 82 -21.38 -4.14 22.87
N SER A 83 -20.32 -4.65 22.22
CA SER A 83 -19.09 -5.05 22.92
C SER A 83 -18.43 -3.87 23.64
N ILE A 84 -18.40 -2.70 23.01
CA ILE A 84 -17.83 -1.47 23.60
C ILE A 84 -18.69 -1.03 24.79
N GLU A 85 -20.01 -0.95 24.66
CA GLU A 85 -20.93 -0.54 25.71
C GLU A 85 -20.86 -1.44 26.94
N GLN A 86 -20.66 -2.74 26.73
CA GLN A 86 -20.48 -3.73 27.79
C GLN A 86 -19.07 -3.73 28.41
N GLY A 87 -18.16 -2.88 27.93
CA GLY A 87 -16.76 -2.86 28.37
C GLY A 87 -15.96 -4.09 27.97
N HIS A 88 -16.47 -4.87 27.00
CA HIS A 88 -15.78 -6.02 26.45
C HIS A 88 -14.86 -5.55 25.33
N CYS A 89 -13.57 -5.84 25.48
CA CYS A 89 -12.58 -5.57 24.45
C CYS A 89 -11.88 -6.86 24.04
N HIS A 90 -11.81 -7.10 22.75
CA HIS A 90 -11.07 -8.19 22.12
C HIS A 90 -10.06 -7.63 21.13
N SER A 91 -9.10 -8.45 20.73
CA SER A 91 -8.11 -8.03 19.74
C SER A 91 -8.77 -7.79 18.39
N LEU A 92 -8.40 -6.66 17.75
CA LEU A 92 -9.01 -6.22 16.50
C LEU A 92 -8.02 -5.44 15.62
N ILE A 93 -8.35 -5.35 14.34
CA ILE A 93 -7.61 -4.59 13.33
C ILE A 93 -8.58 -3.64 12.66
N PHE A 94 -8.26 -2.35 12.67
CA PHE A 94 -8.96 -1.32 11.93
C PHE A 94 -8.27 -1.06 10.59
N TRP A 95 -8.95 -1.34 9.52
CA TRP A 95 -8.52 -1.05 8.17
C TRP A 95 -9.36 0.07 7.56
N GLY A 96 -8.72 1.07 6.98
CA GLY A 96 -9.44 2.13 6.29
C GLY A 96 -8.59 3.37 6.04
N PRO A 97 -9.12 4.36 5.30
CA PRO A 97 -8.38 5.53 4.86
C PRO A 97 -7.92 6.41 6.03
N PRO A 98 -6.93 7.31 5.80
CA PRO A 98 -6.53 8.30 6.79
C PRO A 98 -7.72 9.16 7.24
N GLY A 99 -7.69 9.64 8.47
CA GLY A 99 -8.75 10.52 9.01
C GLY A 99 -10.13 9.88 9.19
N SER A 100 -10.28 8.57 9.01
CA SER A 100 -11.54 7.82 9.24
C SER A 100 -11.85 7.54 10.71
N GLY A 101 -10.93 7.89 11.64
CA GLY A 101 -11.14 7.76 13.08
C GLY A 101 -10.55 6.50 13.74
N LYS A 102 -9.69 5.71 13.08
CA LYS A 102 -9.09 4.47 13.62
C LYS A 102 -8.49 4.62 15.01
N THR A 103 -7.58 5.60 15.17
CA THR A 103 -6.91 5.89 16.45
C THR A 103 -7.89 6.33 17.53
N THR A 104 -8.84 7.17 17.17
CA THR A 104 -9.88 7.65 18.08
C THR A 104 -10.78 6.53 18.59
N LEU A 105 -11.20 5.63 17.67
CA LEU A 105 -12.03 4.49 18.06
C LEU A 105 -11.29 3.53 19.00
N ALA A 106 -10.00 3.30 18.76
CA ALA A 106 -9.15 2.51 19.65
C ALA A 106 -9.06 3.11 21.07
N GLU A 107 -8.95 4.43 21.17
CA GLU A 107 -8.92 5.16 22.46
C GLU A 107 -10.26 5.04 23.20
N ILE A 108 -11.37 5.21 22.49
CA ILE A 108 -12.73 5.04 23.05
C ILE A 108 -12.92 3.61 23.58
N ILE A 109 -12.51 2.59 22.82
CA ILE A 109 -12.61 1.18 23.23
C ILE A 109 -11.79 0.94 24.50
N ALA A 110 -10.55 1.40 24.56
CA ALA A 110 -9.70 1.23 25.73
C ALA A 110 -10.30 1.89 26.96
N GLN A 111 -10.89 3.08 26.80
CA GLN A 111 -11.54 3.82 27.90
C GLN A 111 -12.77 3.07 28.43
N HIS A 112 -13.65 2.58 27.54
CA HIS A 112 -14.84 1.82 27.95
C HIS A 112 -14.48 0.48 28.61
N ALA A 113 -13.41 -0.16 28.17
CA ALA A 113 -12.89 -1.38 28.75
C ALA A 113 -12.14 -1.17 30.09
N ASN A 114 -12.03 0.07 30.55
CA ASN A 114 -11.18 0.46 31.69
C ASN A 114 -9.76 -0.12 31.59
N ALA A 115 -9.20 -0.09 30.39
CA ALA A 115 -7.89 -0.63 30.07
C ALA A 115 -6.87 0.52 29.89
N GLU A 116 -5.64 0.28 30.29
CA GLU A 116 -4.53 1.18 29.98
C GLU A 116 -4.13 1.01 28.51
N ILE A 117 -3.85 2.12 27.84
CA ILE A 117 -3.43 2.10 26.42
C ILE A 117 -1.94 2.37 26.28
N GLU A 118 -1.21 1.39 25.74
CA GLU A 118 0.16 1.57 25.27
C GLU A 118 0.14 1.81 23.77
N ARG A 119 0.78 2.90 23.32
CA ARG A 119 0.80 3.27 21.90
C ARG A 119 2.17 2.97 21.30
N VAL A 120 2.15 2.26 20.20
CA VAL A 120 3.35 1.94 19.39
C VAL A 120 3.08 2.40 17.96
N SER A 121 3.95 3.24 17.42
CA SER A 121 3.88 3.65 16.03
C SER A 121 4.87 2.83 15.21
N ALA A 122 4.39 2.05 14.25
CA ALA A 122 5.27 1.25 13.41
C ALA A 122 6.21 2.09 12.49
N VAL A 123 5.99 3.41 12.43
CA VAL A 123 6.84 4.36 11.70
C VAL A 123 8.11 4.69 12.49
N THR A 124 7.99 4.86 13.81
CA THR A 124 9.07 5.36 14.68
C THR A 124 9.59 4.32 15.67
N SER A 125 8.85 3.22 15.89
CA SER A 125 9.15 2.22 16.90
C SER A 125 9.75 0.94 16.31
N GLY A 126 10.68 0.34 17.05
CA GLY A 126 11.30 -0.94 16.73
C GLY A 126 10.90 -2.06 17.72
N ILE A 127 11.63 -3.17 17.67
CA ILE A 127 11.41 -4.32 18.57
C ILE A 127 11.57 -3.95 20.05
N LYS A 128 12.43 -2.98 20.37
CA LYS A 128 12.69 -2.56 21.76
C LYS A 128 11.44 -1.95 22.39
N GLU A 129 10.78 -1.06 21.66
CA GLU A 129 9.54 -0.39 22.11
C GLU A 129 8.39 -1.38 22.27
N ILE A 130 8.28 -2.35 21.35
CA ILE A 130 7.31 -3.44 21.45
C ILE A 130 7.53 -4.23 22.73
N ARG A 131 8.77 -4.66 23.00
CA ARG A 131 9.12 -5.40 24.21
C ARG A 131 8.84 -4.58 25.48
N SER A 132 9.20 -3.32 25.50
CA SER A 132 8.94 -2.42 26.63
C SER A 132 7.44 -2.30 26.92
N ALA A 133 6.59 -2.14 25.88
CA ALA A 133 5.14 -2.07 26.05
C ALA A 133 4.56 -3.39 26.59
N ILE A 134 5.06 -4.53 26.12
CA ILE A 134 4.66 -5.85 26.61
C ILE A 134 5.10 -6.08 28.07
N GLU A 135 6.30 -5.68 28.45
CA GLU A 135 6.78 -5.75 29.84
C GLU A 135 5.90 -4.95 30.79
N LYS A 136 5.55 -3.72 30.42
CA LYS A 136 4.59 -2.90 31.18
C LYS A 136 3.23 -3.58 31.31
N ALA A 137 2.74 -4.20 30.22
CA ALA A 137 1.49 -4.95 30.23
C ALA A 137 1.53 -6.14 31.21
N LYS A 138 2.65 -6.90 31.23
CA LYS A 138 2.87 -8.01 32.17
C LYS A 138 2.85 -7.53 33.61
N LEU A 139 3.56 -6.44 33.92
CA LEU A 139 3.58 -5.88 35.27
C LEU A 139 2.17 -5.47 35.74
N ARG A 140 1.37 -4.85 34.85
CA ARG A 140 -0.02 -4.49 35.18
C ARG A 140 -0.93 -5.71 35.36
N ALA A 141 -0.72 -6.75 34.56
CA ALA A 141 -1.48 -7.98 34.68
C ALA A 141 -1.18 -8.77 35.98
N GLN A 142 0.03 -8.61 36.53
CA GLN A 142 0.48 -9.24 37.80
C GLN A 142 0.13 -8.44 39.06
N GLY A 143 -0.38 -7.20 38.91
CA GLY A 143 -0.77 -6.36 40.04
C GLY A 143 -1.82 -7.01 40.94
N GLU A 144 -1.78 -6.75 42.27
CA GLU A 144 -2.72 -7.24 43.24
C GLU A 144 -3.95 -6.35 43.37
N GLY A 145 -5.13 -6.93 43.50
CA GLY A 145 -6.39 -6.26 43.84
C GLY A 145 -6.87 -5.27 42.75
N THR A 146 -7.26 -4.05 43.18
CA THR A 146 -7.82 -3.00 42.31
C THR A 146 -6.82 -2.44 41.28
N ASN A 147 -5.54 -2.76 41.37
CA ASN A 147 -4.49 -2.33 40.44
C ASN A 147 -4.32 -3.22 39.23
N LYS A 148 -5.04 -4.35 39.15
CA LYS A 148 -5.01 -5.24 38.00
C LYS A 148 -5.82 -4.61 36.85
N ARG A 149 -5.14 -4.04 35.87
CA ARG A 149 -5.77 -3.45 34.68
C ARG A 149 -5.35 -4.19 33.42
N ARG A 150 -6.30 -4.35 32.49
CA ARG A 150 -6.01 -4.84 31.13
C ARG A 150 -5.18 -3.79 30.38
N THR A 151 -4.33 -4.24 29.48
CA THR A 151 -3.56 -3.34 28.62
C THR A 151 -4.01 -3.53 27.17
N VAL A 152 -4.44 -2.43 26.56
CA VAL A 152 -4.65 -2.33 25.11
C VAL A 152 -3.33 -1.89 24.50
N LEU A 153 -2.75 -2.71 23.65
CA LEU A 153 -1.61 -2.33 22.83
C LEU A 153 -2.14 -1.83 21.48
N PHE A 154 -2.12 -0.50 21.31
CA PHE A 154 -2.50 0.12 20.05
C PHE A 154 -1.27 0.28 19.14
N VAL A 155 -1.32 -0.31 17.97
CA VAL A 155 -0.25 -0.26 16.95
C VAL A 155 -0.76 0.50 15.74
N ASP A 156 -0.23 1.72 15.54
CA ASP A 156 -0.56 2.53 14.37
C ASP A 156 0.32 2.14 13.18
N GLU A 157 -0.29 2.09 12.00
CA GLU A 157 0.33 1.68 10.72
C GLU A 157 1.04 0.31 10.81
N VAL A 158 0.34 -0.67 11.40
CA VAL A 158 0.89 -2.01 11.71
C VAL A 158 1.49 -2.73 10.49
N HIS A 159 1.07 -2.41 9.27
CA HIS A 159 1.64 -2.94 8.02
C HIS A 159 3.12 -2.60 7.81
N ARG A 160 3.65 -1.59 8.49
CA ARG A 160 5.07 -1.20 8.40
C ARG A 160 5.99 -2.10 9.21
N PHE A 161 5.43 -2.90 10.10
CA PHE A 161 6.21 -3.93 10.79
C PHE A 161 6.47 -5.12 9.88
N ASN A 162 7.71 -5.61 9.89
CA ASN A 162 8.04 -6.86 9.21
C ASN A 162 7.39 -8.07 9.92
N LYS A 163 7.39 -9.23 9.25
CA LYS A 163 6.74 -10.45 9.76
C LYS A 163 7.22 -10.85 11.15
N SER A 164 8.52 -10.77 11.45
CA SER A 164 9.06 -11.10 12.77
C SER A 164 8.59 -10.15 13.87
N GLN A 165 8.40 -8.87 13.53
CA GLN A 165 7.84 -7.89 14.48
C GLN A 165 6.35 -8.13 14.72
N GLN A 166 5.60 -8.51 13.67
CA GLN A 166 4.21 -8.91 13.81
C GLN A 166 4.06 -10.19 14.65
N ASP A 167 4.95 -11.17 14.48
CA ASP A 167 4.95 -12.42 15.25
C ASP A 167 5.23 -12.18 16.74
N ALA A 168 5.95 -11.12 17.11
CA ALA A 168 6.27 -10.80 18.50
C ALA A 168 5.03 -10.51 19.37
N PHE A 169 3.88 -10.14 18.75
CA PHE A 169 2.63 -9.90 19.48
C PHE A 169 1.87 -11.19 19.79
N LEU A 170 2.03 -12.24 18.97
CA LEU A 170 1.18 -13.43 18.98
C LEU A 170 1.11 -14.16 20.34
N PRO A 171 2.23 -14.46 21.01
CA PRO A 171 2.18 -15.12 22.33
C PRO A 171 1.38 -14.33 23.36
N HIS A 172 1.47 -12.99 23.30
CA HIS A 172 0.86 -12.08 24.26
C HIS A 172 -0.60 -11.75 23.98
N ILE A 173 -1.05 -11.98 22.76
CA ILE A 173 -2.47 -12.00 22.38
C ILE A 173 -3.11 -13.30 22.88
N GLU A 174 -2.42 -14.44 22.71
CA GLU A 174 -2.89 -15.76 23.08
C GLU A 174 -3.02 -15.94 24.59
N ASP A 175 -2.04 -15.48 25.35
CA ASP A 175 -2.03 -15.57 26.82
C ASP A 175 -2.89 -14.48 27.50
N GLY A 176 -3.46 -13.54 26.71
CA GLY A 176 -4.29 -12.45 27.20
C GLY A 176 -3.53 -11.34 27.95
N THR A 177 -2.21 -11.33 27.90
CA THR A 177 -1.37 -10.25 28.48
C THR A 177 -1.71 -8.90 27.88
N ILE A 178 -2.00 -8.87 26.57
CA ILE A 178 -2.40 -7.68 25.82
C ILE A 178 -3.69 -7.92 25.04
N ILE A 179 -4.46 -6.85 24.88
CA ILE A 179 -5.52 -6.76 23.89
C ILE A 179 -4.92 -5.96 22.73
N PHE A 180 -4.76 -6.59 21.57
CA PHE A 180 -4.14 -5.98 20.42
C PHE A 180 -5.14 -5.17 19.60
N ILE A 181 -4.86 -3.90 19.32
CA ILE A 181 -5.61 -3.09 18.38
C ILE A 181 -4.66 -2.56 17.32
N GLY A 182 -4.69 -3.15 16.14
CA GLY A 182 -3.92 -2.69 14.98
C GLY A 182 -4.69 -1.67 14.15
N ALA A 183 -4.02 -0.63 13.66
CA ALA A 183 -4.57 0.28 12.66
C ALA A 183 -3.72 0.23 11.39
N THR A 184 -4.36 0.20 10.22
CA THR A 184 -3.67 0.19 8.92
C THR A 184 -4.48 0.93 7.86
N THR A 185 -3.77 1.56 6.94
CA THR A 185 -4.34 2.11 5.71
C THR A 185 -4.20 1.13 4.53
N GLU A 186 -3.29 0.18 4.62
CA GLU A 186 -3.00 -0.82 3.59
C GLU A 186 -3.89 -2.06 3.75
N ASN A 187 -4.08 -2.81 2.65
CA ASN A 187 -4.90 -4.02 2.68
C ASN A 187 -4.29 -5.10 3.58
N PRO A 188 -4.95 -5.44 4.71
CA PRO A 188 -4.39 -6.36 5.69
C PRO A 188 -4.19 -7.79 5.15
N ALA A 189 -4.92 -8.20 4.12
CA ALA A 189 -4.76 -9.52 3.52
C ALA A 189 -3.40 -9.72 2.84
N PHE A 190 -2.75 -8.64 2.40
CA PHE A 190 -1.44 -8.69 1.75
C PHE A 190 -0.29 -8.35 2.71
N GLU A 191 -0.55 -7.45 3.66
CA GLU A 191 0.50 -6.85 4.48
C GLU A 191 0.65 -7.50 5.86
N LEU A 192 -0.41 -8.14 6.38
CA LEU A 192 -0.36 -8.75 7.69
C LEU A 192 -0.21 -10.27 7.59
N ASN A 193 0.46 -10.85 8.59
CA ASN A 193 0.58 -12.31 8.64
C ASN A 193 -0.75 -12.98 9.00
N GLN A 194 -0.97 -14.19 8.49
CA GLN A 194 -2.18 -14.95 8.69
C GLN A 194 -2.42 -15.31 10.18
N ALA A 195 -1.34 -15.47 10.95
CA ALA A 195 -1.42 -15.78 12.37
C ALA A 195 -2.01 -14.61 13.17
N LEU A 196 -1.70 -13.36 12.81
CA LEU A 196 -2.28 -12.16 13.42
C LEU A 196 -3.76 -12.01 13.01
N LEU A 197 -4.05 -12.18 11.71
CA LEU A 197 -5.43 -12.09 11.18
C LEU A 197 -6.37 -13.16 11.79
N SER A 198 -5.86 -14.34 12.16
CA SER A 198 -6.68 -15.39 12.81
C SER A 198 -7.02 -15.08 14.27
N ARG A 199 -6.31 -14.15 14.93
CA ARG A 199 -6.46 -13.82 16.35
C ARG A 199 -7.08 -12.44 16.61
N ALA A 200 -7.22 -11.62 15.57
CA ALA A 200 -7.81 -10.29 15.66
C ALA A 200 -8.96 -10.13 14.65
N ARG A 201 -10.08 -9.57 15.10
CA ARG A 201 -11.20 -9.31 14.20
C ARG A 201 -10.93 -8.10 13.33
N LEU A 202 -11.17 -8.21 12.03
CA LEU A 202 -11.00 -7.13 11.07
C LEU A 202 -12.27 -6.29 10.98
N TYR A 203 -12.13 -4.98 11.15
CA TYR A 203 -13.18 -4.00 10.93
C TYR A 203 -12.74 -2.96 9.90
N THR A 204 -13.54 -2.82 8.84
CA THR A 204 -13.26 -1.86 7.76
C THR A 204 -13.95 -0.54 8.04
N LEU A 205 -13.15 0.53 8.19
CA LEU A 205 -13.66 1.89 8.29
C LEU A 205 -13.72 2.51 6.90
N LYS A 206 -14.81 3.24 6.63
CA LYS A 206 -15.04 3.94 5.36
C LYS A 206 -14.64 5.41 5.47
N LYS A 207 -14.42 6.07 4.33
CA LYS A 207 -14.35 7.53 4.27
C LYS A 207 -15.60 8.11 4.92
N LEU A 208 -15.44 9.20 5.67
CA LEU A 208 -16.58 9.92 6.21
C LEU A 208 -17.43 10.50 5.07
N THR A 209 -18.73 10.40 5.24
CA THR A 209 -19.67 10.99 4.29
C THR A 209 -19.63 12.52 4.37
N ARG A 210 -20.23 13.17 3.39
CA ARG A 210 -20.31 14.63 3.39
C ARG A 210 -21.09 15.15 4.59
N ASP A 211 -22.15 14.45 5.01
CA ASP A 211 -22.97 14.80 6.15
C ASP A 211 -22.20 14.59 7.46
N ASP A 212 -21.40 13.53 7.56
CA ASP A 212 -20.52 13.30 8.70
C ASP A 212 -19.50 14.46 8.85
N LEU A 213 -18.84 14.82 7.75
CA LEU A 213 -17.91 15.95 7.75
C LEU A 213 -18.59 17.29 8.07
N ALA A 214 -19.83 17.48 7.63
CA ALA A 214 -20.61 18.69 7.95
C ALA A 214 -20.91 18.78 9.45
N GLN A 215 -21.18 17.66 10.12
CA GLN A 215 -21.35 17.59 11.58
C GLN A 215 -20.04 17.93 12.32
N VAL A 216 -18.91 17.34 11.88
CA VAL A 216 -17.58 17.63 12.44
C VAL A 216 -17.26 19.12 12.28
N LEU A 217 -17.50 19.70 11.09
CA LEU A 217 -17.27 21.12 10.82
C LEU A 217 -18.12 22.00 11.74
N GLN A 218 -19.41 21.68 11.91
CA GLN A 218 -20.30 22.47 12.77
C GLN A 218 -19.82 22.48 14.21
N ARG A 219 -19.44 21.32 14.75
CA ARG A 219 -18.88 21.22 16.12
C ARG A 219 -17.58 21.99 16.24
N ALA A 220 -16.71 21.95 15.23
CA ALA A 220 -15.45 22.67 15.22
C ALA A 220 -15.65 24.19 15.20
N LEU A 221 -16.59 24.69 14.41
CA LEU A 221 -16.94 26.11 14.38
C LEU A 221 -17.44 26.58 15.73
N SER A 222 -18.40 25.85 16.35
CA SER A 222 -18.92 26.20 17.68
C SER A 222 -17.84 26.19 18.75
N LEU A 223 -16.87 25.27 18.70
CA LEU A 223 -15.74 25.25 19.64
C LEU A 223 -14.83 26.48 19.44
N CYS A 224 -14.48 26.79 18.18
CA CYS A 224 -13.63 27.93 17.87
C CYS A 224 -14.27 29.27 18.23
N GLU A 225 -15.58 29.41 17.99
CA GLU A 225 -16.36 30.61 18.40
C GLU A 225 -16.38 30.79 19.92
N ALA A 226 -16.56 29.69 20.66
CA ALA A 226 -16.56 29.74 22.14
C ALA A 226 -15.16 30.05 22.72
N GLU A 227 -14.08 29.42 22.17
CA GLU A 227 -12.72 29.64 22.66
C GLU A 227 -12.18 31.04 22.33
N GLN A 228 -12.48 31.56 21.15
CA GLN A 228 -11.95 32.85 20.66
C GLN A 228 -12.90 34.03 20.95
N GLN A 229 -14.08 33.76 21.49
CA GLN A 229 -15.14 34.77 21.77
C GLN A 229 -15.45 35.66 20.56
N LEU A 230 -15.49 35.04 19.34
CA LEU A 230 -15.76 35.70 18.08
C LEU A 230 -16.79 34.89 17.26
N SER A 231 -17.37 35.54 16.26
CA SER A 231 -18.30 34.90 15.35
C SER A 231 -17.57 34.52 14.05
N ILE A 232 -17.80 33.31 13.52
CA ILE A 232 -17.19 32.82 12.27
C ILE A 232 -18.24 32.82 11.16
N LYS A 233 -18.09 33.71 10.17
CA LYS A 233 -18.95 33.72 8.99
C LYS A 233 -18.40 32.81 7.91
N LEU A 234 -19.20 31.80 7.54
CA LEU A 234 -18.90 30.83 6.51
C LEU A 234 -20.07 30.76 5.50
N SER A 235 -19.86 31.17 4.25
CA SER A 235 -20.86 31.08 3.21
C SER A 235 -21.17 29.62 2.85
N LYS A 236 -22.32 29.36 2.21
CA LYS A 236 -22.67 28.00 1.74
C LYS A 236 -21.59 27.45 0.79
N ASP A 237 -21.07 28.28 -0.10
CA ASP A 237 -20.04 27.89 -1.06
C ASP A 237 -18.69 27.61 -0.40
N ALA A 238 -18.32 28.42 0.61
CA ALA A 238 -17.12 28.20 1.40
C ALA A 238 -17.21 26.88 2.20
N LYS A 239 -18.37 26.63 2.86
CA LYS A 239 -18.65 25.33 3.52
C LYS A 239 -18.50 24.16 2.54
N GLN A 240 -19.10 24.28 1.36
CA GLN A 240 -19.04 23.29 0.29
C GLN A 240 -17.58 23.03 -0.16
N SER A 241 -16.79 24.11 -0.30
CA SER A 241 -15.38 24.04 -0.70
C SER A 241 -14.53 23.30 0.35
N LEU A 242 -14.71 23.58 1.65
CA LEU A 242 -14.03 22.88 2.73
C LEU A 242 -14.33 21.36 2.70
N LEU A 243 -15.61 21.00 2.62
CA LEU A 243 -16.05 19.61 2.59
C LEU A 243 -15.51 18.86 1.37
N ASN A 244 -15.53 19.48 0.18
CA ASN A 244 -15.01 18.87 -1.04
C ASN A 244 -13.48 18.67 -1.03
N ARG A 245 -12.75 19.57 -0.36
CA ARG A 245 -11.29 19.49 -0.29
C ARG A 245 -10.81 18.52 0.78
N SER A 246 -11.67 18.18 1.73
CA SER A 246 -11.36 17.23 2.81
C SER A 246 -11.43 15.77 2.39
N ASP A 247 -12.13 15.44 1.30
CA ASP A 247 -12.21 14.10 0.68
C ASP A 247 -12.47 12.94 1.67
N GLY A 248 -13.36 13.15 2.63
CA GLY A 248 -13.74 12.13 3.63
C GLY A 248 -12.78 12.02 4.83
N ASP A 249 -11.79 12.91 4.95
CA ASP A 249 -10.80 12.95 6.03
C ASP A 249 -11.11 14.10 7.01
N ALA A 250 -11.52 13.74 8.24
CA ALA A 250 -11.83 14.72 9.29
C ALA A 250 -10.58 15.50 9.77
N ARG A 251 -9.41 14.87 9.83
CA ARG A 251 -8.17 15.55 10.24
C ARG A 251 -7.81 16.64 9.23
N ARG A 252 -7.92 16.32 7.95
CA ARG A 252 -7.67 17.29 6.86
C ARG A 252 -8.67 18.45 6.90
N LEU A 253 -9.96 18.17 7.18
CA LEU A 253 -10.98 19.20 7.34
C LEU A 253 -10.62 20.18 8.45
N LEU A 254 -10.27 19.65 9.63
CA LEU A 254 -9.96 20.44 10.81
C LEU A 254 -8.68 21.26 10.64
N ASN A 255 -7.63 20.67 10.06
CA ASN A 255 -6.39 21.40 9.77
C ASN A 255 -6.62 22.52 8.75
N LEU A 256 -7.43 22.24 7.69
CA LEU A 256 -7.76 23.27 6.70
C LEU A 256 -8.57 24.42 7.31
N LEU A 257 -9.52 24.12 8.21
CA LEU A 257 -10.28 25.12 8.94
C LEU A 257 -9.37 25.96 9.84
N GLU A 258 -8.50 25.31 10.62
CA GLU A 258 -7.53 25.96 11.51
C GLU A 258 -6.65 26.95 10.74
N ASN A 259 -6.03 26.48 9.64
CA ASN A 259 -5.20 27.31 8.78
C ASN A 259 -5.97 28.50 8.15
N CYS A 260 -7.24 28.31 7.81
CA CYS A 260 -8.09 29.43 7.34
C CYS A 260 -8.36 30.44 8.46
N LEU A 261 -8.61 29.98 9.68
CA LEU A 261 -8.84 30.86 10.83
C LEU A 261 -7.58 31.65 11.21
N ASP A 262 -6.40 31.01 11.12
CA ASP A 262 -5.12 31.69 11.39
C ASP A 262 -4.76 32.72 10.33
N SER A 263 -5.15 32.47 9.07
CA SER A 263 -4.90 33.37 7.95
C SER A 263 -5.92 34.49 7.81
N THR A 264 -7.01 34.49 8.62
CA THR A 264 -8.08 35.48 8.53
C THR A 264 -7.88 36.59 9.57
N SER A 265 -7.85 37.86 9.11
CA SER A 265 -7.85 39.01 9.99
C SER A 265 -9.22 39.19 10.65
N THR A 266 -9.19 39.54 11.95
CA THR A 266 -10.41 39.85 12.71
C THR A 266 -10.94 41.22 12.29
N THR A 267 -12.22 41.30 11.95
CA THR A 267 -12.91 42.55 11.65
C THR A 267 -13.82 42.91 12.80
N HIS A 268 -13.60 44.08 13.40
CA HIS A 268 -14.51 44.65 14.40
C HIS A 268 -15.75 45.19 13.68
N VAL A 269 -16.90 44.59 13.91
CA VAL A 269 -18.15 45.09 13.34
C VAL A 269 -18.84 45.99 14.38
N ASN A 270 -18.66 47.30 14.24
CA ASN A 270 -19.48 48.27 14.95
C ASN A 270 -20.84 48.34 14.25
N LYS A 271 -21.88 47.74 14.82
CA LYS A 271 -23.25 48.01 14.35
C LYS A 271 -23.65 49.44 14.78
N PRO A 272 -24.23 50.26 13.87
CA PRO A 272 -24.80 51.54 14.26
C PRO A 272 -25.93 51.31 15.25
N ALA A 273 -25.94 52.10 16.31
CA ALA A 273 -26.99 52.06 17.34
C ALA A 273 -28.36 52.29 16.72
N THR A 274 -29.22 51.29 16.75
CA THR A 274 -30.64 51.44 16.45
C THR A 274 -31.31 52.19 17.59
N GLN A 275 -32.23 53.11 17.29
CA GLN A 275 -32.89 54.05 18.23
C GLN A 275 -33.78 53.43 19.34
N GLN A 276 -33.62 52.15 19.65
CA GLN A 276 -34.27 51.45 20.75
C GLN A 276 -33.19 50.67 21.54
N GLY A 277 -32.76 51.26 22.57
CA GLY A 277 -31.86 50.95 23.68
C GLY A 277 -31.48 49.50 24.06
N GLU A 278 -31.25 48.62 23.15
CA GLU A 278 -30.61 47.33 23.42
C GLU A 278 -29.16 47.37 22.87
N LEU A 279 -28.21 47.34 23.78
CA LEU A 279 -26.80 47.14 23.53
C LEU A 279 -26.57 45.72 22.98
N GLU A 280 -26.76 45.52 21.66
CA GLU A 280 -26.23 44.32 21.00
C GLU A 280 -24.71 44.42 20.95
N ALA A 281 -24.05 43.49 21.61
CA ALA A 281 -22.62 43.40 21.75
C ALA A 281 -21.90 43.52 20.38
N SER A 282 -21.02 44.52 20.31
CA SER A 282 -20.01 44.61 19.24
C SER A 282 -19.12 43.36 19.34
N GLY A 283 -19.12 42.53 18.34
CA GLY A 283 -18.36 41.26 18.34
C GLY A 283 -17.35 41.22 17.22
N ASP A 284 -16.26 40.61 17.51
CA ASP A 284 -15.24 40.28 16.52
C ASP A 284 -15.74 39.21 15.53
N VAL A 285 -15.54 39.43 14.23
CA VAL A 285 -16.01 38.53 13.22
C VAL A 285 -14.85 38.11 12.32
N LYS A 286 -14.67 36.80 12.11
CA LYS A 286 -13.80 36.21 11.08
C LYS A 286 -14.63 35.72 9.92
N THR A 287 -14.27 36.07 8.69
CA THR A 287 -14.99 35.65 7.50
C THR A 287 -14.10 34.74 6.65
N ILE A 288 -14.51 33.48 6.42
CA ILE A 288 -13.81 32.52 5.57
C ILE A 288 -14.46 32.53 4.20
N THR A 289 -13.70 32.92 3.16
CA THR A 289 -14.16 32.95 1.77
C THR A 289 -13.65 31.75 0.98
N VAL A 290 -14.24 31.51 -0.20
CA VAL A 290 -13.82 30.42 -1.12
C VAL A 290 -12.40 30.65 -1.62
N GLU A 291 -12.03 31.92 -1.87
CA GLU A 291 -10.70 32.35 -2.33
C GLU A 291 -9.65 32.06 -1.27
N LEU A 292 -9.92 32.37 -0.02
CA LEU A 292 -9.02 32.07 1.11
C LEU A 292 -8.81 30.55 1.24
N ILE A 293 -9.90 29.76 1.17
CA ILE A 293 -9.80 28.29 1.20
C ILE A 293 -8.96 27.78 0.03
N ALA A 294 -9.11 28.35 -1.17
CA ALA A 294 -8.33 27.98 -2.33
C ALA A 294 -6.83 28.32 -2.15
N GLN A 295 -6.54 29.48 -1.56
CA GLN A 295 -5.18 29.93 -1.27
C GLN A 295 -4.50 29.05 -0.21
N VAL A 296 -5.17 28.79 0.89
CA VAL A 296 -4.67 27.99 2.03
C VAL A 296 -4.53 26.51 1.65
N ALA A 297 -5.50 25.97 0.92
CA ALA A 297 -5.44 24.57 0.50
C ALA A 297 -4.39 24.30 -0.58
N GLY A 298 -3.85 25.32 -1.25
CA GLY A 298 -2.98 25.17 -2.40
C GLY A 298 -3.68 24.54 -3.61
N SER A 299 -2.93 24.26 -4.68
CA SER A 299 -3.42 23.43 -5.77
C SER A 299 -3.78 22.04 -5.23
N LYS A 300 -4.89 21.46 -5.70
CA LYS A 300 -5.27 20.06 -5.37
C LYS A 300 -4.10 19.14 -5.74
N ILE A 301 -3.24 18.85 -4.79
CA ILE A 301 -2.42 17.64 -4.88
C ILE A 301 -3.41 16.54 -4.57
N ALA A 302 -3.82 15.78 -5.59
CA ALA A 302 -4.56 14.55 -5.39
C ALA A 302 -3.75 13.72 -4.39
N LEU A 303 -4.35 13.37 -3.25
CA LEU A 303 -3.69 12.53 -2.26
C LEU A 303 -3.41 11.17 -2.92
N TYR A 304 -2.16 11.02 -3.32
CA TYR A 304 -1.62 9.76 -3.78
C TYR A 304 -1.09 9.05 -2.53
N ASP A 305 -1.86 8.08 -2.08
CA ASP A 305 -1.40 7.13 -1.08
C ASP A 305 -0.48 6.13 -1.80
N LYS A 306 0.85 6.34 -1.68
CA LYS A 306 1.84 5.46 -2.29
C LYS A 306 1.70 4.07 -1.66
N GLY A 307 1.01 3.16 -2.36
CA GLY A 307 0.81 1.78 -1.90
C GLY A 307 -0.55 1.49 -1.28
N GLY A 308 -1.46 2.48 -1.13
CA GLY A 308 -2.82 2.27 -0.62
C GLY A 308 -3.81 1.74 -1.66
N ASP A 309 -5.00 1.32 -1.20
CA ASP A 309 -6.07 0.75 -2.04
C ASP A 309 -6.42 1.61 -3.25
N ALA A 310 -6.43 2.95 -3.08
CA ALA A 310 -6.71 3.88 -4.17
C ALA A 310 -5.70 3.81 -5.32
N PHE A 311 -4.43 3.51 -5.02
CA PHE A 311 -3.42 3.29 -6.04
C PHE A 311 -3.63 1.97 -6.79
N TYR A 312 -3.91 0.89 -6.05
CA TYR A 312 -4.20 -0.41 -6.66
C TYR A 312 -5.45 -0.36 -7.54
N ASP A 313 -6.48 0.42 -7.15
CA ASP A 313 -7.67 0.65 -7.94
C ASP A 313 -7.36 1.39 -9.25
N LEU A 314 -6.54 2.44 -9.21
CA LEU A 314 -6.12 3.17 -10.40
C LEU A 314 -5.31 2.29 -11.37
N ILE A 315 -4.35 1.53 -10.85
CA ILE A 315 -3.56 0.57 -11.64
C ILE A 315 -4.42 -0.55 -12.20
N SER A 316 -5.39 -1.04 -11.43
CA SER A 316 -6.34 -2.05 -11.88
C SER A 316 -7.24 -1.53 -13.00
N ALA A 317 -7.73 -0.29 -12.87
CA ALA A 317 -8.51 0.39 -13.89
C ALA A 317 -7.70 0.61 -15.18
N PHE A 318 -6.44 1.06 -15.06
CA PHE A 318 -5.50 1.16 -16.17
C PHE A 318 -5.33 -0.19 -16.89
N HIS A 319 -4.97 -1.23 -16.15
CA HIS A 319 -4.75 -2.58 -16.71
C HIS A 319 -6.01 -3.09 -17.44
N LYS A 320 -7.17 -3.00 -16.80
CA LYS A 320 -8.44 -3.44 -17.39
C LYS A 320 -8.82 -2.63 -18.63
N SER A 321 -8.47 -1.36 -18.69
CA SER A 321 -8.69 -0.51 -19.86
C SER A 321 -7.82 -0.94 -21.06
N VAL A 322 -6.54 -1.26 -20.82
CA VAL A 322 -5.64 -1.81 -21.86
C VAL A 322 -6.12 -3.18 -22.32
N ARG A 323 -6.48 -4.09 -21.40
CA ARG A 323 -7.05 -5.40 -21.69
C ARG A 323 -8.35 -5.30 -22.47
N GLY A 324 -9.21 -4.34 -22.11
CA GLY A 324 -10.49 -4.09 -22.76
C GLY A 324 -10.40 -3.31 -24.07
N SER A 325 -9.17 -3.05 -24.58
CA SER A 325 -8.94 -2.34 -25.84
C SER A 325 -9.53 -0.92 -25.89
N SER A 326 -9.46 -0.19 -24.75
CA SER A 326 -9.89 1.21 -24.64
C SER A 326 -8.68 2.11 -24.44
N PRO A 327 -8.07 2.66 -25.52
CA PRO A 327 -6.86 3.49 -25.43
C PRO A 327 -7.12 4.79 -24.66
N ASP A 328 -8.27 5.44 -24.87
CA ASP A 328 -8.58 6.71 -24.21
C ASP A 328 -8.78 6.54 -22.71
N ALA A 329 -9.46 5.47 -22.28
CA ALA A 329 -9.60 5.17 -20.86
C ALA A 329 -8.24 4.78 -20.24
N ALA A 330 -7.39 4.05 -20.94
CA ALA A 330 -6.05 3.72 -20.48
C ALA A 330 -5.19 4.96 -20.29
N LEU A 331 -5.18 5.88 -21.26
CA LEU A 331 -4.50 7.18 -21.15
C LEU A 331 -5.06 8.03 -20.01
N TYR A 332 -6.37 8.05 -19.82
CA TYR A 332 -7.00 8.78 -18.72
C TYR A 332 -6.54 8.25 -17.36
N TRP A 333 -6.55 6.94 -17.15
CA TRP A 333 -6.11 6.36 -15.89
C TRP A 333 -4.61 6.53 -15.67
N TYR A 334 -3.80 6.46 -16.72
CA TYR A 334 -2.38 6.79 -16.65
C TYR A 334 -2.16 8.23 -16.21
N ALA A 335 -2.82 9.19 -16.87
CA ALA A 335 -2.74 10.61 -16.50
C ALA A 335 -3.24 10.85 -15.05
N ARG A 336 -4.29 10.13 -14.60
CA ARG A 336 -4.78 10.18 -13.22
C ARG A 336 -3.72 9.71 -12.22
N ILE A 337 -2.96 8.66 -12.54
CA ILE A 337 -1.86 8.16 -11.72
C ILE A 337 -0.78 9.23 -11.61
N LEU A 338 -0.34 9.83 -12.72
CA LEU A 338 0.68 10.88 -12.73
C LEU A 338 0.23 12.14 -11.97
N THR A 339 -0.98 12.62 -12.20
CA THR A 339 -1.54 13.80 -11.52
C THR A 339 -1.66 13.58 -10.01
N ALA A 340 -1.87 12.35 -9.59
CA ALA A 340 -1.88 11.98 -8.18
C ALA A 340 -0.48 11.83 -7.56
N GLY A 341 0.61 12.04 -8.32
CA GLY A 341 2.00 11.89 -7.86
C GLY A 341 2.52 10.46 -7.93
N GLY A 342 1.85 9.57 -8.69
CA GLY A 342 2.28 8.20 -8.91
C GLY A 342 3.49 8.09 -9.83
N ASP A 343 4.24 7.00 -9.66
CA ASP A 343 5.44 6.71 -10.43
C ASP A 343 5.09 6.14 -11.82
N ALA A 344 5.51 6.82 -12.88
CA ALA A 344 5.34 6.38 -14.26
C ALA A 344 5.99 5.00 -14.52
N LEU A 345 7.09 4.68 -13.84
CA LEU A 345 7.75 3.39 -13.96
C LEU A 345 6.92 2.23 -13.40
N TYR A 346 6.03 2.51 -12.44
CA TYR A 346 5.09 1.50 -11.98
C TYR A 346 4.08 1.12 -13.08
N VAL A 347 3.63 2.12 -13.84
CA VAL A 347 2.76 1.89 -15.02
C VAL A 347 3.53 1.12 -16.11
N ALA A 348 4.78 1.48 -16.36
CA ALA A 348 5.65 0.75 -17.31
C ALA A 348 5.83 -0.73 -16.90
N ARG A 349 6.06 -1.02 -15.61
CA ARG A 349 6.06 -2.41 -15.08
C ARG A 349 4.74 -3.14 -15.36
N ARG A 350 3.63 -2.46 -15.22
CA ARG A 350 2.32 -3.06 -15.50
C ARG A 350 2.14 -3.36 -16.98
N LEU A 351 2.67 -2.52 -17.87
CA LEU A 351 2.67 -2.81 -19.32
C LEU A 351 3.46 -4.09 -19.65
N LEU A 352 4.59 -4.35 -18.98
CA LEU A 352 5.32 -5.63 -19.16
C LEU A 352 4.47 -6.84 -18.76
N ALA A 353 3.72 -6.75 -17.66
CA ALA A 353 2.80 -7.81 -17.27
C ALA A 353 1.68 -8.00 -18.33
N ILE A 354 1.04 -6.92 -18.78
CA ILE A 354 -0.01 -6.95 -19.81
C ILE A 354 0.51 -7.56 -21.11
N ALA A 355 1.76 -7.24 -21.49
CA ALA A 355 2.37 -7.77 -22.71
C ALA A 355 2.45 -9.29 -22.70
N SER A 356 2.72 -9.91 -21.54
CA SER A 356 2.80 -11.37 -21.41
C SER A 356 1.46 -12.03 -21.11
N GLU A 357 0.61 -11.39 -20.27
CA GLU A 357 -0.63 -11.99 -19.77
C GLU A 357 -1.80 -11.84 -20.74
N ASP A 358 -1.93 -10.67 -21.39
CA ASP A 358 -3.13 -10.29 -22.15
C ASP A 358 -2.90 -10.24 -23.67
N ILE A 359 -1.66 -9.99 -24.11
CA ILE A 359 -1.32 -9.91 -25.53
C ILE A 359 -0.57 -11.18 -25.98
N GLY A 360 0.42 -11.61 -25.22
CA GLY A 360 1.16 -12.85 -25.46
C GLY A 360 1.71 -12.94 -26.89
N ASN A 361 1.55 -14.12 -27.48
CA ASN A 361 2.02 -14.39 -28.83
C ASN A 361 1.10 -13.82 -29.93
N ALA A 362 -0.01 -13.19 -29.60
CA ALA A 362 -0.83 -12.53 -30.61
C ALA A 362 -0.10 -11.32 -31.22
N ASP A 363 0.70 -10.61 -30.41
CA ASP A 363 1.64 -9.59 -30.89
C ASP A 363 2.89 -9.51 -29.98
N PRO A 364 3.94 -10.27 -30.27
CA PRO A 364 5.19 -10.29 -29.48
C PRO A 364 5.90 -8.93 -29.36
N ARG A 365 5.61 -7.99 -30.27
CA ARG A 365 6.19 -6.63 -30.24
C ARG A 365 5.75 -5.84 -29.01
N ALA A 366 4.62 -6.20 -28.40
CA ALA A 366 4.12 -5.54 -27.20
C ALA A 366 5.15 -5.57 -26.08
N MET A 367 5.81 -6.72 -25.84
CA MET A 367 6.87 -6.85 -24.84
C MET A 367 8.05 -5.93 -25.14
N GLN A 368 8.50 -5.90 -26.39
CA GLN A 368 9.61 -5.05 -26.82
C GLN A 368 9.29 -3.55 -26.64
N LEU A 369 8.06 -3.14 -27.00
CA LEU A 369 7.63 -1.75 -26.84
C LEU A 369 7.54 -1.34 -25.37
N ALA A 370 7.07 -2.22 -24.49
CA ALA A 370 7.03 -1.95 -23.05
C ALA A 370 8.45 -1.78 -22.47
N ILE A 371 9.41 -2.62 -22.87
CA ILE A 371 10.83 -2.48 -22.49
C ILE A 371 11.41 -1.18 -23.05
N ASN A 372 11.19 -0.89 -24.33
CA ASN A 372 11.70 0.34 -24.95
C ASN A 372 11.13 1.60 -24.27
N ALA A 373 9.86 1.60 -23.89
CA ALA A 373 9.24 2.72 -23.17
C ALA A 373 9.86 2.92 -21.78
N TRP A 374 10.12 1.81 -21.08
CA TRP A 374 10.84 1.81 -19.81
C TRP A 374 12.25 2.40 -19.94
N ASP A 375 13.03 1.92 -20.89
CA ASP A 375 14.41 2.36 -21.15
C ASP A 375 14.44 3.83 -21.60
N THR A 376 13.48 4.24 -22.44
CA THR A 376 13.35 5.63 -22.88
C THR A 376 13.12 6.54 -21.67
N PHE A 377 12.21 6.18 -20.76
CA PHE A 377 11.97 6.97 -19.55
C PHE A 377 13.25 7.17 -18.73
N HIS A 378 14.05 6.12 -18.56
CA HIS A 378 15.33 6.20 -17.84
C HIS A 378 16.36 7.09 -18.53
N ARG A 379 16.35 7.16 -19.87
CA ARG A 379 17.33 7.93 -20.65
C ARG A 379 17.01 9.41 -20.76
N VAL A 380 15.73 9.74 -20.95
CA VAL A 380 15.30 11.12 -21.23
C VAL A 380 14.60 11.79 -20.03
N GLY A 381 14.31 11.04 -18.98
CA GLY A 381 13.65 11.55 -17.78
C GLY A 381 12.12 11.68 -17.91
N PRO A 382 11.44 12.14 -16.82
CA PRO A 382 9.98 12.18 -16.75
C PRO A 382 9.30 12.99 -17.83
N SER A 383 9.84 14.18 -18.13
CA SER A 383 9.20 15.17 -19.03
C SER A 383 8.89 14.60 -20.43
N GLU A 384 9.73 13.72 -20.94
CA GLU A 384 9.62 13.12 -22.27
C GLU A 384 9.36 11.62 -22.20
N GLY A 385 9.88 10.95 -21.18
CA GLY A 385 9.70 9.51 -20.97
C GLY A 385 8.26 9.11 -20.68
N GLU A 386 7.47 9.98 -20.05
CA GLU A 386 6.03 9.75 -19.84
C GLU A 386 5.28 9.56 -21.17
N ARG A 387 5.70 10.28 -22.24
CA ARG A 387 5.11 10.13 -23.58
C ARG A 387 5.43 8.79 -24.22
N ALA A 388 6.63 8.24 -23.98
CA ALA A 388 7.00 6.92 -24.46
C ALA A 388 6.11 5.82 -23.81
N ILE A 389 5.84 5.94 -22.51
CA ILE A 389 4.91 5.05 -21.81
C ILE A 389 3.48 5.22 -22.33
N ALA A 390 3.04 6.45 -22.61
CA ALA A 390 1.73 6.70 -23.21
C ALA A 390 1.60 6.09 -24.60
N GLN A 391 2.64 6.20 -25.45
CA GLN A 391 2.69 5.56 -26.77
C GLN A 391 2.58 4.05 -26.67
N ALA A 392 3.34 3.41 -25.79
CA ALA A 392 3.26 1.97 -25.54
C ALA A 392 1.87 1.58 -25.04
N THR A 393 1.25 2.37 -24.15
CA THR A 393 -0.11 2.17 -23.65
C THR A 393 -1.14 2.12 -24.77
N VAL A 394 -1.12 3.10 -25.68
CA VAL A 394 -2.05 3.16 -26.81
C VAL A 394 -1.85 1.96 -27.76
N TYR A 395 -0.61 1.65 -28.08
CA TYR A 395 -0.29 0.50 -28.91
C TYR A 395 -0.82 -0.80 -28.29
N MET A 396 -0.53 -1.03 -27.03
CA MET A 396 -0.92 -2.24 -26.32
C MET A 396 -2.44 -2.33 -26.10
N ALA A 397 -3.11 -1.20 -25.94
CA ALA A 397 -4.58 -1.17 -25.89
C ALA A 397 -5.20 -1.64 -27.22
N LEU A 398 -4.59 -1.32 -28.36
CA LEU A 398 -5.08 -1.68 -29.70
C LEU A 398 -4.51 -2.99 -30.25
N ALA A 399 -3.47 -3.54 -29.62
CA ALA A 399 -2.89 -4.84 -30.02
C ALA A 399 -3.91 -5.97 -29.86
N PRO A 400 -3.84 -7.01 -30.72
CA PRO A 400 -4.66 -8.20 -30.58
C PRO A 400 -4.38 -8.87 -29.23
N LYS A 401 -5.44 -9.34 -28.55
CA LYS A 401 -5.38 -9.93 -27.22
C LYS A 401 -5.36 -11.44 -27.26
N SER A 402 -4.42 -12.04 -26.50
CA SER A 402 -4.40 -13.47 -26.22
C SER A 402 -3.79 -13.75 -24.87
N ASN A 403 -4.46 -14.55 -24.08
CA ASN A 403 -3.97 -15.09 -22.81
C ASN A 403 -3.62 -16.59 -22.92
N ALA A 404 -3.48 -17.11 -24.15
CA ALA A 404 -3.27 -18.53 -24.38
C ALA A 404 -2.01 -19.06 -23.71
N VAL A 405 -0.89 -18.31 -23.76
CA VAL A 405 0.37 -18.68 -23.09
C VAL A 405 0.20 -18.67 -21.57
N TYR A 406 -0.45 -17.66 -21.02
CA TYR A 406 -0.71 -17.56 -19.57
C TYR A 406 -1.54 -18.76 -19.07
N GLN A 407 -2.61 -19.11 -19.81
CA GLN A 407 -3.43 -20.28 -19.47
C GLN A 407 -2.66 -21.57 -19.61
N ALA A 408 -1.88 -21.76 -20.70
CA ALA A 408 -1.05 -22.92 -20.93
C ALA A 408 -0.04 -23.13 -19.79
N PHE A 409 0.66 -22.09 -19.39
CA PHE A 409 1.64 -22.16 -18.31
C PHE A 409 0.98 -22.45 -16.94
N THR A 410 -0.20 -21.89 -16.70
CA THR A 410 -0.97 -22.19 -15.46
C THR A 410 -1.38 -23.65 -15.42
N LYS A 411 -1.90 -24.21 -16.54
CA LYS A 411 -2.21 -25.64 -16.66
C LYS A 411 -0.96 -26.51 -16.49
N ALA A 412 0.16 -26.11 -17.12
CA ALA A 412 1.43 -26.83 -16.99
C ALA A 412 1.92 -26.91 -15.54
N LYS A 413 1.82 -25.81 -14.77
CA LYS A 413 2.18 -25.81 -13.35
C LYS A 413 1.32 -26.77 -12.53
N ILE A 414 0.02 -26.78 -12.77
CA ILE A 414 -0.92 -27.68 -12.06
C ILE A 414 -0.59 -29.14 -12.41
N LEU A 415 -0.41 -29.45 -13.70
CA LEU A 415 -0.04 -30.79 -14.13
C LEU A 415 1.29 -31.24 -13.53
N ALA A 416 2.32 -30.39 -13.56
CA ALA A 416 3.62 -30.69 -12.97
C ALA A 416 3.56 -30.95 -11.46
N GLN A 417 2.68 -30.24 -10.72
CA GLN A 417 2.46 -30.51 -9.28
C GLN A 417 1.81 -31.86 -9.02
N GLN A 418 0.92 -32.31 -9.93
CA GLN A 418 0.22 -33.59 -9.82
C GLN A 418 1.07 -34.79 -10.25
N THR A 419 2.15 -34.55 -11.00
CA THR A 419 2.98 -35.58 -11.65
C THR A 419 4.47 -35.40 -11.37
N CYS A 420 4.80 -34.81 -10.22
CA CYS A 420 6.18 -34.52 -9.83
C CYS A 420 7.04 -35.77 -9.58
N ASP A 421 6.41 -36.93 -9.42
CA ASP A 421 7.01 -38.24 -9.22
C ASP A 421 7.31 -39.00 -10.52
N LEU A 422 6.84 -38.51 -11.67
CA LEU A 422 7.08 -39.16 -12.96
C LEU A 422 8.51 -38.90 -13.47
N ASP A 423 9.17 -39.96 -13.92
CA ASP A 423 10.52 -39.88 -14.47
C ASP A 423 10.58 -39.20 -15.84
N VAL A 424 11.70 -38.52 -16.10
CA VAL A 424 12.03 -38.06 -17.44
C VAL A 424 12.27 -39.25 -18.36
N PRO A 425 11.65 -39.31 -19.56
CA PRO A 425 11.87 -40.38 -20.53
C PRO A 425 13.35 -40.62 -20.83
N ILE A 426 13.74 -41.89 -21.02
CA ILE A 426 15.15 -42.27 -21.09
C ILE A 426 15.87 -41.64 -22.28
N HIS A 427 15.18 -41.49 -23.41
CA HIS A 427 15.70 -40.82 -24.63
C HIS A 427 15.96 -39.34 -24.45
N LEU A 428 15.31 -38.67 -23.47
CA LEU A 428 15.53 -37.25 -23.15
C LEU A 428 16.62 -37.06 -22.09
N LYS A 429 17.10 -38.13 -21.42
CA LYS A 429 18.17 -38.06 -20.44
C LYS A 429 19.52 -37.93 -21.11
N ASN A 430 20.36 -37.02 -20.66
CA ASN A 430 21.70 -36.84 -21.21
C ASN A 430 22.65 -37.98 -20.82
N ALA A 431 23.35 -38.54 -21.79
CA ALA A 431 24.38 -39.59 -21.61
C ALA A 431 25.78 -38.94 -21.43
N THR A 432 26.05 -38.36 -20.26
CA THR A 432 27.29 -37.59 -19.97
C THR A 432 28.47 -38.46 -19.56
N SER A 433 28.27 -39.73 -19.17
CA SER A 433 29.31 -40.68 -18.75
C SER A 433 29.10 -42.05 -19.40
N SER A 434 30.13 -42.93 -19.34
CA SER A 434 29.99 -44.30 -19.77
C SER A 434 28.87 -45.03 -19.00
N ILE A 435 28.79 -44.82 -17.71
CA ILE A 435 27.76 -45.44 -16.84
C ILE A 435 26.35 -45.02 -17.30
N THR A 436 26.12 -43.74 -17.60
CA THR A 436 24.81 -43.28 -18.07
C THR A 436 24.46 -43.78 -19.45
N LYS A 437 25.47 -44.00 -20.33
CA LYS A 437 25.29 -44.68 -21.63
C LYS A 437 24.89 -46.15 -21.46
N ASP A 438 25.55 -46.86 -20.54
CA ASP A 438 25.23 -48.26 -20.23
C ASP A 438 23.84 -48.42 -19.64
N LEU A 439 23.33 -47.40 -18.97
CA LEU A 439 21.94 -47.30 -18.47
C LEU A 439 20.94 -46.88 -19.57
N GLY A 440 21.35 -46.70 -20.80
CA GLY A 440 20.53 -46.39 -21.93
C GLY A 440 20.10 -44.92 -22.06
N HIS A 441 20.71 -44.01 -21.30
CA HIS A 441 20.39 -42.58 -21.40
C HIS A 441 20.66 -42.08 -22.83
N GLY A 442 19.70 -41.33 -23.41
CA GLY A 442 19.78 -40.79 -24.74
C GLY A 442 19.62 -41.83 -25.86
N SER A 443 19.31 -43.09 -25.51
CA SER A 443 19.07 -44.12 -26.52
C SER A 443 17.84 -43.76 -27.35
N GLU A 444 17.94 -43.99 -28.66
CA GLU A 444 16.86 -43.74 -29.64
C GLU A 444 16.40 -42.25 -29.67
N TYR A 445 17.21 -41.33 -29.20
CA TYR A 445 16.88 -39.89 -29.34
C TYR A 445 16.98 -39.49 -30.81
N ARG A 446 15.90 -38.96 -31.37
CA ARG A 446 15.83 -38.45 -32.72
C ARG A 446 16.16 -36.97 -32.72
N TYR A 447 17.30 -36.60 -33.35
CA TYR A 447 17.73 -35.23 -33.44
C TYR A 447 16.93 -34.49 -34.52
N ALA A 448 16.06 -33.58 -34.13
CA ALA A 448 15.10 -32.94 -35.03
C ALA A 448 15.74 -32.26 -36.27
N HIS A 449 16.99 -31.76 -36.16
CA HIS A 449 17.68 -31.16 -37.34
C HIS A 449 18.08 -32.15 -38.41
N ASP A 450 18.18 -33.44 -38.09
CA ASP A 450 18.47 -34.50 -39.06
C ASP A 450 17.19 -35.02 -39.74
N GLU A 451 16.02 -34.62 -39.24
CA GLU A 451 14.72 -35.04 -39.72
C GLU A 451 14.14 -34.10 -40.79
N VAL A 452 13.23 -34.62 -41.59
CA VAL A 452 12.51 -33.84 -42.61
C VAL A 452 11.77 -32.67 -41.95
N ASN A 453 11.92 -31.47 -42.50
CA ASN A 453 11.38 -30.22 -41.93
C ASN A 453 11.95 -29.86 -40.57
N ALA A 454 13.09 -30.41 -40.14
CA ALA A 454 13.66 -30.27 -38.80
C ALA A 454 12.63 -30.59 -37.69
N TYR A 455 11.85 -31.66 -37.88
CA TYR A 455 10.79 -32.10 -37.01
C TYR A 455 10.72 -33.61 -36.88
N ALA A 456 10.95 -34.13 -35.69
CA ALA A 456 10.86 -35.57 -35.42
C ALA A 456 9.40 -35.99 -35.24
N ALA A 457 8.70 -36.20 -36.33
CA ALA A 457 7.28 -36.53 -36.32
C ALA A 457 7.02 -37.84 -35.56
N GLY A 458 5.97 -37.88 -34.74
CA GLY A 458 5.60 -39.01 -33.89
C GLY A 458 6.45 -39.21 -32.64
N GLU A 459 7.37 -38.27 -32.36
CA GLU A 459 8.17 -38.30 -31.11
C GLU A 459 7.38 -37.80 -29.93
N ASN A 460 7.64 -38.35 -28.73
CA ASN A 460 7.02 -37.92 -27.49
C ASN A 460 8.03 -37.28 -26.56
N TYR A 461 7.65 -36.14 -25.95
CA TYR A 461 8.46 -35.36 -25.01
C TYR A 461 7.88 -35.32 -23.58
N PHE A 462 6.74 -35.97 -23.34
CA PHE A 462 6.16 -36.12 -22.02
C PHE A 462 6.59 -37.43 -21.33
N PRO A 463 6.51 -37.53 -20.01
CA PRO A 463 6.60 -38.83 -19.34
C PRO A 463 5.66 -39.86 -19.96
N GLU A 464 6.10 -41.10 -20.04
CA GLU A 464 5.37 -42.19 -20.71
C GLU A 464 3.94 -42.36 -20.17
N ALA A 465 3.77 -42.24 -18.84
CA ALA A 465 2.46 -42.36 -18.21
C ALA A 465 1.48 -41.25 -18.66
N LEU A 466 1.98 -40.05 -18.97
CA LEU A 466 1.17 -38.96 -19.52
C LEU A 466 0.92 -39.14 -21.03
N ALA A 467 1.90 -39.64 -21.76
CA ALA A 467 1.77 -39.86 -23.19
C ALA A 467 0.75 -40.93 -23.54
N LYS A 468 0.70 -42.04 -22.76
CA LYS A 468 -0.27 -43.13 -22.91
C LYS A 468 -1.65 -42.83 -22.33
N GLY A 469 -1.78 -41.71 -21.57
CA GLY A 469 -3.03 -41.27 -20.99
C GLY A 469 -3.93 -40.51 -21.95
N ASP A 470 -4.92 -39.81 -21.39
CA ASP A 470 -5.80 -38.95 -22.19
C ASP A 470 -4.99 -37.75 -22.75
N SER A 471 -4.90 -37.63 -24.04
CA SER A 471 -4.20 -36.54 -24.74
C SER A 471 -4.73 -35.15 -24.41
N SER A 472 -5.92 -35.04 -23.80
CA SER A 472 -6.45 -33.76 -23.32
C SER A 472 -5.59 -33.16 -22.19
N HIS A 473 -4.89 -33.98 -21.42
CA HIS A 473 -4.01 -33.52 -20.34
C HIS A 473 -2.68 -32.94 -20.85
N THR A 474 -2.22 -33.35 -22.03
CA THR A 474 -0.97 -32.86 -22.62
C THR A 474 -1.16 -31.71 -23.60
N CYS A 475 -2.41 -31.42 -24.02
CA CYS A 475 -2.75 -30.30 -24.90
C CYS A 475 -2.84 -28.99 -24.07
N LEU A 476 -1.69 -28.43 -23.69
CA LEU A 476 -1.60 -27.27 -22.83
C LEU A 476 -1.79 -25.94 -23.58
N TYR A 477 -1.04 -25.75 -24.68
CA TYR A 477 -1.07 -24.50 -25.45
C TYR A 477 -2.06 -24.62 -26.62
N GLN A 478 -3.03 -23.72 -26.60
CA GLN A 478 -4.07 -23.60 -27.62
C GLN A 478 -4.07 -22.18 -28.17
N PRO A 479 -3.37 -21.95 -29.31
CA PRO A 479 -3.28 -20.63 -29.92
C PRO A 479 -4.66 -20.10 -30.34
N THR A 480 -4.86 -18.81 -30.19
CA THR A 480 -6.07 -18.14 -30.69
C THR A 480 -5.98 -17.82 -32.17
N GLU A 481 -7.09 -17.43 -32.80
CA GLU A 481 -7.10 -16.95 -34.19
C GLU A 481 -6.82 -15.44 -34.31
N ARG A 482 -6.07 -14.86 -33.34
CA ARG A 482 -5.80 -13.43 -33.29
C ARG A 482 -4.34 -13.13 -33.55
N GLY A 483 -4.10 -12.07 -34.32
CA GLY A 483 -2.73 -11.59 -34.62
C GLY A 483 -1.82 -12.68 -35.15
N LEU A 484 -0.60 -12.76 -34.62
CA LEU A 484 0.38 -13.77 -35.02
C LEU A 484 -0.01 -15.19 -34.61
N GLU A 485 -0.82 -15.37 -33.55
CA GLU A 485 -1.21 -16.72 -33.10
C GLU A 485 -2.00 -17.51 -34.15
N LYS A 486 -2.68 -16.83 -35.08
CA LYS A 486 -3.29 -17.50 -36.22
C LYS A 486 -2.26 -18.35 -37.02
N LYS A 487 -1.10 -17.74 -37.30
CA LYS A 487 -0.01 -18.47 -38.02
C LYS A 487 0.62 -19.58 -37.17
N LEU A 488 0.71 -19.32 -35.84
CA LEU A 488 1.21 -20.35 -34.92
C LEU A 488 0.24 -21.52 -34.81
N LYS A 489 -1.08 -21.28 -34.89
CA LYS A 489 -2.11 -22.32 -34.93
C LYS A 489 -1.98 -23.15 -36.23
N GLU A 490 -1.90 -22.49 -37.38
CA GLU A 490 -1.69 -23.18 -38.68
C GLU A 490 -0.43 -24.05 -38.65
N LYS A 491 0.67 -23.55 -38.07
CA LYS A 491 1.90 -24.32 -37.89
C LYS A 491 1.73 -25.51 -36.96
N LEU A 492 1.06 -25.32 -35.83
CA LEU A 492 0.79 -26.39 -34.85
C LEU A 492 -0.08 -27.49 -35.46
N ASP A 493 -1.14 -27.10 -36.17
CA ASP A 493 -2.04 -28.04 -36.86
C ASP A 493 -1.29 -28.87 -37.94
N TYR A 494 -0.38 -28.21 -38.66
CA TYR A 494 0.50 -28.90 -39.62
C TYR A 494 1.42 -29.91 -38.93
N LEU A 495 2.05 -29.54 -37.79
CA LEU A 495 2.92 -30.46 -37.04
C LEU A 495 2.12 -31.66 -36.48
N ASN A 496 0.93 -31.39 -35.91
CA ASN A 496 0.03 -32.44 -35.44
C ASN A 496 -0.41 -33.40 -36.57
N GLN A 497 -0.53 -32.90 -37.80
CA GLN A 497 -0.81 -33.75 -38.97
C GLN A 497 0.39 -34.63 -39.35
N LEU A 498 1.61 -34.09 -39.24
CA LEU A 498 2.82 -34.89 -39.45
C LEU A 498 2.93 -35.99 -38.41
N ASP A 499 2.65 -35.70 -37.14
CA ASP A 499 2.64 -36.70 -36.07
C ASP A 499 1.66 -37.83 -36.36
N ARG A 500 0.41 -37.50 -36.73
CA ARG A 500 -0.62 -38.51 -37.06
C ARG A 500 -0.25 -39.41 -38.26
N ASN A 501 0.51 -38.89 -39.20
CA ASN A 501 0.92 -39.60 -40.40
C ASN A 501 2.29 -40.27 -40.27
N SER A 502 2.98 -40.11 -39.16
CA SER A 502 4.29 -40.72 -38.93
C SER A 502 4.16 -42.23 -38.74
N HIS A 503 5.09 -42.98 -39.36
CA HIS A 503 5.24 -44.42 -39.09
C HIS A 503 5.94 -44.68 -37.75
N ASP A 504 6.75 -43.73 -37.32
CA ASP A 504 7.49 -43.80 -36.07
C ASP A 504 6.65 -43.12 -34.99
N GLN A 505 5.95 -43.90 -34.20
CA GLN A 505 5.15 -43.42 -33.07
C GLN A 505 5.81 -43.86 -31.77
N ARG A 506 6.19 -42.89 -30.94
CA ARG A 506 6.67 -43.21 -29.60
C ARG A 506 5.53 -43.11 -28.62
N TYR A 507 4.92 -44.24 -28.26
CA TYR A 507 3.74 -44.49 -27.43
C TYR A 507 2.37 -44.24 -28.08
#